data_1aba30aa864833f0e35deb5be99fb3fe
#
_entry.id   1aba30aa864833f0e35deb5be99fb3fe
#
_cell.length_a   1.000
_cell.length_b   1.000
_cell.length_c   1.000
_cell.angle_alpha   90.00
_cell.angle_beta   90.00
_cell.angle_gamma   90.00
#
_symmetry.space_group_name_H-M   'P 1'
#
loop_
_entity.id
_entity.type
_entity.pdbx_description
1 polymer ?
#
loop_
_entity_poly.entity_id
_entity_poly.type
_entity_poly.pdbx_seq_one_letter_code
_entity_poly.pdbx_strand_id
1 'polypeptide(L)'
;NRYPSYTDSRSKKSVTVPESAVWPVVAAANRDSWTTSQRTQYRTWYEKTYNHGNSMDWTDIQIHHIKPLKYGGKSVNSNLIPLPKATHTQFTTWWAQY
;
A
#
# COMPACT_ATOMS: atom_id res chain seq x y z
N ASN A 1 -13.71 -15.28 -1.02
CA ASN A 1 -13.37 -14.19 -1.94
C ASN A 1 -11.91 -14.29 -2.38
N ARG A 2 -11.71 -14.07 -3.67
CA ARG A 2 -10.37 -14.11 -4.24
C ARG A 2 -9.61 -12.82 -3.90
N TYR A 3 -8.37 -12.97 -3.48
CA TYR A 3 -7.51 -11.82 -3.28
C TYR A 3 -7.29 -11.09 -4.60
N PRO A 4 -7.50 -9.75 -4.65
CA PRO A 4 -7.25 -9.00 -5.88
C PRO A 4 -5.79 -9.10 -6.29
N SER A 5 -5.50 -9.04 -7.58
CA SER A 5 -4.13 -9.04 -8.07
C SER A 5 -3.83 -7.72 -8.76
N TYR A 6 -2.60 -7.25 -8.56
CA TYR A 6 -2.14 -6.02 -9.17
C TYR A 6 -0.63 -6.00 -9.23
N THR A 7 -0.09 -5.54 -10.35
CA THR A 7 1.34 -5.32 -10.51
C THR A 7 1.55 -3.88 -10.97
N ASP A 8 2.36 -3.14 -10.23
CA ASP A 8 2.69 -1.76 -10.60
C ASP A 8 3.61 -1.75 -11.82
N SER A 9 3.18 -1.10 -12.89
CA SER A 9 3.92 -1.11 -14.16
C SER A 9 5.28 -0.42 -14.07
N ARG A 10 5.43 0.56 -13.19
CA ARG A 10 6.70 1.28 -13.04
C ARG A 10 7.70 0.53 -12.18
N SER A 11 7.30 0.16 -10.98
CA SER A 11 8.21 -0.51 -10.04
C SER A 11 8.31 -2.01 -10.28
N LYS A 12 7.39 -2.59 -11.04
CA LYS A 12 7.24 -4.04 -11.27
C LYS A 12 6.88 -4.78 -9.98
N LYS A 13 6.47 -4.07 -8.95
CA LYS A 13 6.10 -4.64 -7.66
C LYS A 13 4.68 -5.16 -7.71
N SER A 14 4.46 -6.35 -7.17
CA SER A 14 3.14 -6.97 -7.06
C SER A 14 2.69 -7.01 -5.61
N VAL A 15 1.36 -6.94 -5.40
CA VAL A 15 0.81 -7.16 -4.07
C VAL A 15 0.87 -8.63 -3.74
N THR A 16 1.14 -8.93 -2.46
CA THR A 16 1.32 -10.29 -1.98
C THR A 16 0.09 -10.73 -1.20
N VAL A 17 -0.49 -11.88 -1.58
CA VAL A 17 -1.59 -12.46 -0.83
C VAL A 17 -1.10 -12.84 0.58
N PRO A 18 -1.93 -12.62 1.65
CA PRO A 18 -1.54 -13.04 2.99
C PRO A 18 -1.38 -14.56 3.05
N GLU A 19 -0.51 -15.00 3.93
CA GLU A 19 -0.35 -16.42 4.21
C GLU A 19 -1.67 -16.99 4.75
N SER A 20 -1.81 -18.31 4.75
CA SER A 20 -3.02 -18.99 5.20
C SER A 20 -3.39 -18.72 6.65
N ALA A 21 -2.39 -18.43 7.50
CA ALA A 21 -2.65 -18.08 8.89
C ALA A 21 -3.24 -16.67 9.01
N VAL A 22 -4.25 -16.51 9.86
CA VAL A 22 -4.82 -15.20 10.13
C VAL A 22 -3.85 -14.41 11.01
N TRP A 23 -3.48 -13.22 10.57
CA TRP A 23 -2.59 -12.35 11.35
C TRP A 23 -3.36 -11.75 12.52
N PRO A 24 -2.73 -11.62 13.71
CA PRO A 24 -3.38 -10.97 14.84
C PRO A 24 -3.57 -9.47 14.60
N VAL A 25 -4.66 -8.93 15.13
CA VAL A 25 -4.91 -7.49 15.08
C VAL A 25 -3.98 -6.79 16.07
N VAL A 26 -3.28 -5.75 15.59
CA VAL A 26 -2.41 -4.93 16.42
C VAL A 26 -3.24 -3.81 17.03
N ALA A 27 -3.08 -3.58 18.35
CA ALA A 27 -3.76 -2.48 19.02
C ALA A 27 -3.41 -1.15 18.36
N ALA A 28 -4.40 -0.24 18.28
CA ALA A 28 -4.24 1.02 17.56
C ALA A 28 -2.99 1.80 18.03
N ALA A 29 -2.71 1.78 19.33
CA ALA A 29 -1.55 2.50 19.88
C ALA A 29 -0.21 1.90 19.45
N ASN A 30 -0.20 0.65 18.97
CA ASN A 30 1.01 -0.05 18.55
C ASN A 30 1.16 -0.15 17.03
N ARG A 31 0.22 0.43 16.27
CA ARG A 31 0.31 0.45 14.82
C ARG A 31 1.31 1.52 14.37
N ASP A 32 2.00 1.25 13.25
CA ASP A 32 2.91 2.23 12.70
C ASP A 32 2.14 3.49 12.27
N SER A 33 2.85 4.62 12.23
CA SER A 33 2.24 5.89 11.82
C SER A 33 2.09 5.95 10.30
N TRP A 34 1.12 6.75 9.85
CA TRP A 34 0.95 7.05 8.43
C TRP A 34 0.48 8.49 8.30
N THR A 35 1.44 9.42 8.31
CA THR A 35 1.18 10.85 8.32
C THR A 35 1.20 11.44 6.91
N THR A 36 0.71 12.67 6.77
CA THR A 36 0.79 13.41 5.51
C THR A 36 2.26 13.57 5.07
N SER A 37 3.16 13.83 6.03
CA SER A 37 4.59 13.94 5.75
C SER A 37 5.15 12.64 5.18
N GLN A 38 4.78 11.51 5.74
CA GLN A 38 5.22 10.19 5.25
C GLN A 38 4.70 9.92 3.85
N ARG A 39 3.45 10.29 3.55
CA ARG A 39 2.89 10.15 2.20
C ARG A 39 3.66 10.99 1.20
N THR A 40 3.97 12.23 1.54
CA THR A 40 4.73 13.13 0.67
C THR A 40 6.12 12.59 0.42
N GLN A 41 6.79 12.08 1.46
CA GLN A 41 8.12 11.48 1.33
C GLN A 41 8.09 10.26 0.40
N TYR A 42 7.08 9.41 0.53
CA TYR A 42 6.94 8.25 -0.35
C TYR A 42 6.72 8.66 -1.80
N ARG A 43 5.84 9.64 -2.05
CA ARG A 43 5.58 10.14 -3.42
C ARG A 43 6.85 10.67 -4.05
N THR A 44 7.61 11.48 -3.32
CA THR A 44 8.87 12.05 -3.80
C THR A 44 9.87 10.95 -4.11
N TRP A 45 10.02 9.98 -3.20
CA TRP A 45 10.91 8.84 -3.40
C TRP A 45 10.50 8.03 -4.64
N TYR A 46 9.21 7.77 -4.78
CA TYR A 46 8.68 6.98 -5.90
C TYR A 46 8.92 7.69 -7.24
N GLU A 47 8.64 8.97 -7.31
CA GLU A 47 8.87 9.77 -8.52
C GLU A 47 10.34 9.79 -8.90
N LYS A 48 11.20 9.97 -7.92
CA LYS A 48 12.65 9.98 -8.15
C LYS A 48 13.15 8.62 -8.62
N THR A 49 12.63 7.56 -8.05
CA THR A 49 13.10 6.19 -8.33
C THR A 49 12.52 5.64 -9.63
N TYR A 50 11.25 5.88 -9.91
CA TYR A 50 10.53 5.22 -10.99
C TYR A 50 9.99 6.17 -12.07
N ASN A 51 10.12 7.47 -11.93
CA ASN A 51 9.60 8.44 -12.89
C ASN A 51 10.64 9.49 -13.28
N HIS A 52 11.92 9.13 -13.20
CA HIS A 52 13.05 10.00 -13.59
C HIS A 52 13.05 11.35 -12.88
N GLY A 53 12.49 11.42 -11.66
CA GLY A 53 12.41 12.64 -10.88
C GLY A 53 11.28 13.57 -11.29
N ASN A 54 10.48 13.20 -12.29
CA ASN A 54 9.37 14.02 -12.74
C ASN A 54 8.14 13.79 -11.86
N SER A 55 7.35 14.86 -11.67
CA SER A 55 6.11 14.79 -10.91
C SER A 55 5.10 13.86 -11.57
N MET A 56 4.31 13.18 -10.74
CA MET A 56 3.20 12.34 -11.19
C MET A 56 1.88 12.93 -10.74
N ASP A 57 0.82 12.58 -11.44
CA ASP A 57 -0.54 12.90 -11.02
C ASP A 57 -1.02 11.81 -10.05
N TRP A 58 -1.17 12.18 -8.78
CA TRP A 58 -1.60 11.26 -7.73
C TRP A 58 -3.10 11.34 -7.43
N THR A 59 -3.86 12.10 -8.22
CA THR A 59 -5.28 12.37 -7.95
C THR A 59 -6.11 11.10 -7.80
N ASP A 60 -5.93 10.14 -8.71
CA ASP A 60 -6.69 8.89 -8.71
C ASP A 60 -5.85 7.71 -8.23
N ILE A 61 -4.79 7.99 -7.47
CA ILE A 61 -3.88 6.97 -6.95
C ILE A 61 -3.92 7.00 -5.42
N GLN A 62 -4.03 5.80 -4.82
CA GLN A 62 -3.94 5.60 -3.37
C GLN A 62 -2.66 4.84 -3.06
N ILE A 63 -1.97 5.27 -2.01
CA ILE A 63 -0.80 4.52 -1.53
C ILE A 63 -1.31 3.42 -0.60
N HIS A 64 -1.01 2.17 -0.96
CA HIS A 64 -1.53 0.99 -0.27
C HIS A 64 -0.44 0.31 0.55
N HIS A 65 -0.77 -0.04 1.80
CA HIS A 65 0.09 -0.89 2.62
C HIS A 65 -0.21 -2.35 2.24
N ILE A 66 0.78 -3.04 1.69
CA ILE A 66 0.62 -4.45 1.27
C ILE A 66 0.22 -5.30 2.48
N LYS A 67 0.92 -5.14 3.61
CA LYS A 67 0.46 -5.66 4.90
C LYS A 67 -0.15 -4.48 5.67
N PRO A 68 -1.46 -4.52 5.97
CA PRO A 68 -2.11 -3.37 6.62
C PRO A 68 -1.53 -3.04 7.98
N LEU A 69 -1.60 -1.77 8.35
CA LEU A 69 -1.18 -1.31 9.67
C LEU A 69 -1.91 -2.05 10.78
N LYS A 70 -3.18 -2.36 10.57
CA LYS A 70 -4.02 -3.10 11.51
C LYS A 70 -3.43 -4.45 11.89
N TYR A 71 -2.62 -5.04 11.01
CA TYR A 71 -2.00 -6.36 11.22
C TYR A 71 -0.49 -6.27 11.37
N GLY A 72 0.02 -5.10 11.72
CA GLY A 72 1.43 -4.91 12.02
C GLY A 72 2.30 -4.51 10.84
N GLY A 73 1.70 -4.14 9.72
CA GLY A 73 2.45 -3.63 8.58
C GLY A 73 3.16 -2.32 8.91
N LYS A 74 4.26 -2.05 8.22
CA LYS A 74 5.07 -0.86 8.42
C LYS A 74 4.91 0.12 7.27
N SER A 75 5.03 1.41 7.57
CA SER A 75 5.00 2.49 6.57
C SER A 75 6.40 2.68 5.98
N VAL A 76 6.89 1.65 5.31
CA VAL A 76 8.21 1.65 4.66
C VAL A 76 8.03 1.35 3.18
N ASN A 77 8.99 1.78 2.37
CA ASN A 77 8.87 1.68 0.91
C ASN A 77 8.61 0.25 0.42
N SER A 78 9.18 -0.75 1.08
CA SER A 78 8.99 -2.16 0.69
C SER A 78 7.57 -2.66 0.94
N ASN A 79 6.81 -2.00 1.80
CA ASN A 79 5.43 -2.36 2.13
C ASN A 79 4.39 -1.44 1.50
N LEU A 80 4.81 -0.54 0.62
CA LEU A 80 3.93 0.44 0.00
C LEU A 80 3.90 0.26 -1.52
N ILE A 81 2.74 0.47 -2.11
CA ILE A 81 2.55 0.39 -3.56
C ILE A 81 1.46 1.39 -3.97
N PRO A 82 1.66 2.15 -5.07
CA PRO A 82 0.59 3.01 -5.56
C PRO A 82 -0.44 2.16 -6.33
N LEU A 83 -1.70 2.33 -6.01
CA LEU A 83 -2.79 1.63 -6.67
C LEU A 83 -3.75 2.63 -7.30
N PRO A 84 -4.33 2.31 -8.48
CA PRO A 84 -5.50 3.05 -8.93
C PRO A 84 -6.59 2.99 -7.87
N LYS A 85 -7.32 4.08 -7.70
CA LYS A 85 -8.33 4.21 -6.65
C LYS A 85 -9.34 3.07 -6.67
N ALA A 86 -9.82 2.69 -7.86
CA ALA A 86 -10.77 1.58 -7.99
C ALA A 86 -10.18 0.25 -7.54
N THR A 87 -8.90 0.01 -7.84
CA THR A 87 -8.20 -1.21 -7.42
C THR A 87 -8.00 -1.22 -5.91
N HIS A 88 -7.65 -0.08 -5.32
CA HIS A 88 -7.50 0.03 -3.87
C HIS A 88 -8.81 -0.31 -3.15
N THR A 89 -9.95 0.09 -3.71
CA THR A 89 -11.26 -0.25 -3.17
C THR A 89 -11.48 -1.75 -3.12
N GLN A 90 -11.02 -2.49 -4.13
CA GLN A 90 -11.12 -3.95 -4.14
C GLN A 90 -10.32 -4.58 -2.99
N PHE A 91 -9.12 -4.08 -2.72
CA PHE A 91 -8.32 -4.54 -1.60
C PHE A 91 -8.96 -4.20 -0.26
N THR A 92 -9.52 -3.00 -0.13
CA THR A 92 -10.23 -2.61 1.09
C THR A 92 -11.40 -3.55 1.37
N THR A 93 -12.17 -3.89 0.35
CA THR A 93 -13.29 -4.83 0.48
C THR A 93 -12.81 -6.21 0.90
N TRP A 94 -11.74 -6.69 0.30
CA TRP A 94 -11.18 -7.99 0.65
C TRP A 94 -10.72 -8.04 2.10
N TRP A 95 -9.97 -7.01 2.54
CA TRP A 95 -9.45 -6.96 3.91
C TRP A 95 -10.57 -6.81 4.95
N ALA A 96 -11.70 -6.22 4.59
CA ALA A 96 -12.85 -6.10 5.48
C ALA A 96 -13.45 -7.47 5.84
N GLN A 97 -13.20 -8.47 5.02
CA GLN A 97 -13.69 -9.84 5.21
C GLN A 97 -12.61 -10.81 5.72
N TYR A 98 -11.44 -10.30 5.97
CA TYR A 98 -10.29 -11.12 6.38
C TYR A 98 -10.42 -11.75 7.78
#